data_479a69c2d80ac3b229d75761a0de9bdd
#
_entry.id   479a69c2d80ac3b229d75761a0de9bdd
#
_cell.length_a   1.000
_cell.length_b   1.000
_cell.length_c   1.000
_cell.angle_alpha   90.00
_cell.angle_beta   90.00
_cell.angle_gamma   90.00
#
_symmetry.space_group_name_H-M   'P 1'
#
loop_
_entity.id
_entity.type
_entity.pdbx_description
1 polymer ?
#
loop_
_entity_poly.entity_id
_entity_poly.type
_entity_poly.pdbx_seq_one_letter_code
_entity_poly.pdbx_strand_id
1 'polypeptide(L)'
;MVNNLILWACISANHEGLMLGDKLGVDQERLRAALLDSSAGNWALKTRPEESPMPWAEKDMRIVLAEADHLRVSVPLCGVVKEVVKTVKFARGWPTPEERGG
;
A
#
# COMPACT_ATOMS: atom_id res chain seq x y z
N MET A 1 8.07 -7.23 9.96
CA MET A 1 6.92 -6.52 10.54
C MET A 1 6.98 -5.02 10.31
N VAL A 2 7.95 -4.35 10.87
CA VAL A 2 8.08 -2.90 10.70
C VAL A 2 8.27 -2.50 9.25
N ASN A 3 9.17 -3.19 8.55
CA ASN A 3 9.41 -2.94 7.13
C ASN A 3 8.13 -3.05 6.31
N ASN A 4 7.34 -4.09 6.57
CA ASN A 4 6.14 -4.34 5.78
C ASN A 4 5.03 -3.34 6.07
N LEU A 5 4.94 -2.84 7.30
CA LEU A 5 4.03 -1.74 7.61
C LEU A 5 4.34 -0.53 6.74
N ILE A 6 5.62 -0.13 6.72
CA ILE A 6 6.04 1.04 5.94
C ILE A 6 5.89 0.80 4.44
N LEU A 7 6.24 -0.40 3.98
CA LEU A 7 6.10 -0.76 2.57
C LEU A 7 4.65 -0.66 2.09
N TRP A 8 3.72 -1.25 2.81
CA TRP A 8 2.31 -1.22 2.41
C TRP A 8 1.72 0.18 2.56
N ALA A 9 2.21 0.98 3.50
CA ALA A 9 1.83 2.38 3.61
C ALA A 9 2.29 3.17 2.38
N CYS A 10 3.52 2.95 1.94
CA CYS A 10 4.03 3.60 0.72
C CYS A 10 3.22 3.17 -0.51
N ILE A 11 2.91 1.90 -0.64
CA ILE A 11 2.12 1.39 -1.76
C ILE A 11 0.73 2.02 -1.76
N SER A 12 0.12 2.13 -0.59
CA SER A 12 -1.21 2.74 -0.45
C SER A 12 -1.18 4.23 -0.83
N ALA A 13 -0.17 4.96 -0.37
CA ALA A 13 -0.02 6.37 -0.69
C ALA A 13 0.27 6.57 -2.18
N ASN A 14 1.13 5.73 -2.76
CA ASN A 14 1.42 5.77 -4.19
C ASN A 14 0.14 5.57 -5.01
N HIS A 15 -0.65 4.59 -4.63
CA HIS A 15 -1.91 4.28 -5.32
C HIS A 15 -2.84 5.50 -5.33
N GLU A 16 -3.04 6.12 -4.19
CA GLU A 16 -3.93 7.27 -4.07
C GLU A 16 -3.38 8.49 -4.81
N GLY A 17 -2.09 8.75 -4.66
CA GLY A 17 -1.45 9.88 -5.32
C GLY A 17 -1.49 9.78 -6.84
N LEU A 18 -1.20 8.59 -7.36
CA LEU A 18 -1.24 8.35 -8.82
C LEU A 18 -2.68 8.44 -9.34
N MET A 19 -3.64 7.93 -8.58
CA MET A 19 -5.06 8.03 -8.95
C MET A 19 -5.52 9.48 -9.01
N LEU A 20 -5.14 10.28 -8.02
CA LEU A 20 -5.46 11.71 -8.01
C LEU A 20 -4.83 12.42 -9.22
N GLY A 21 -3.55 12.12 -9.49
CA GLY A 21 -2.85 12.68 -10.64
C GLY A 21 -3.53 12.34 -11.96
N ASP A 22 -4.02 11.11 -12.08
CA ASP A 22 -4.76 10.69 -13.27
C ASP A 22 -6.03 11.50 -13.45
N LYS A 23 -6.79 11.71 -12.38
CA LYS A 23 -8.02 12.52 -12.43
C LYS A 23 -7.74 13.98 -12.72
N LEU A 24 -6.56 14.47 -12.38
CA LEU A 24 -6.13 15.83 -12.71
C LEU A 24 -5.60 15.95 -14.14
N GLY A 25 -5.56 14.84 -14.88
CA GLY A 25 -5.11 14.83 -16.26
C GLY A 25 -3.59 14.75 -16.45
N VAL A 26 -2.86 14.37 -15.41
CA VAL A 26 -1.40 14.26 -15.50
C VAL A 26 -1.03 12.90 -16.07
N ASP A 27 -0.08 12.90 -17.02
CA ASP A 27 0.45 11.67 -17.58
C ASP A 27 1.12 10.84 -16.47
N GLN A 28 0.74 9.56 -16.37
CA GLN A 28 1.19 8.69 -15.27
C GLN A 28 2.70 8.43 -15.30
N GLU A 29 3.30 8.26 -16.48
CA GLU A 29 4.74 8.03 -16.58
C GLU A 29 5.52 9.27 -16.13
N ARG A 30 5.07 10.45 -16.55
CA ARG A 30 5.69 11.71 -16.14
C ARG A 30 5.53 11.96 -14.64
N LEU A 31 4.35 11.66 -14.12
CA LEU A 31 4.09 11.83 -12.70
C LEU A 31 4.99 10.92 -11.87
N ARG A 32 5.08 9.66 -12.26
CA ARG A 32 5.94 8.70 -11.56
C ARG A 32 7.40 9.15 -11.56
N ALA A 33 7.90 9.56 -12.72
CA ALA A 33 9.27 10.04 -12.84
C ALA A 33 9.53 11.27 -11.96
N ALA A 34 8.59 12.22 -11.96
CA ALA A 34 8.71 13.43 -11.15
C ALA A 34 8.70 13.10 -9.65
N LEU A 35 7.84 12.17 -9.23
CA LEU A 35 7.76 11.76 -7.83
C LEU A 35 9.05 11.07 -7.38
N LEU A 36 9.64 10.26 -8.22
CA LEU A 36 10.89 9.57 -7.90
C LEU A 36 12.05 10.55 -7.70
N ASP A 37 11.96 11.72 -8.33
CA ASP A 37 12.97 12.77 -8.23
C ASP A 37 12.64 13.77 -7.11
N SER A 38 11.60 13.51 -6.34
CA SER A 38 11.09 14.43 -5.32
C SER A 38 11.10 13.77 -3.94
N SER A 39 10.69 14.53 -2.94
CA SER A 39 10.60 14.06 -1.55
C SER A 39 9.63 12.89 -1.37
N ALA A 40 8.71 12.66 -2.31
CA ALA A 40 7.75 11.56 -2.25
C ALA A 40 8.32 10.25 -2.81
N GLY A 41 9.51 10.28 -3.40
CA GLY A 41 10.12 9.09 -3.95
C GLY A 41 10.27 7.99 -2.91
N ASN A 42 9.97 6.74 -3.30
CA ASN A 42 10.09 5.61 -2.40
C ASN A 42 10.39 4.34 -3.20
N TRP A 43 10.92 3.35 -2.49
CA TRP A 43 11.37 2.10 -3.11
C TRP A 43 10.25 1.39 -3.89
N ALA A 44 9.05 1.33 -3.31
CA ALA A 44 7.93 0.65 -3.95
C ALA A 44 7.51 1.35 -5.25
N LEU A 45 7.50 2.68 -5.25
CA LEU A 45 7.19 3.45 -6.44
C LEU A 45 8.20 3.19 -7.56
N LYS A 46 9.47 3.02 -7.19
CA LYS A 46 10.55 2.78 -8.14
C LYS A 46 10.52 1.37 -8.72
N THR A 47 10.21 0.37 -7.89
CA THR A 47 10.46 -1.03 -8.25
C THR A 47 9.20 -1.85 -8.49
N ARG A 48 8.03 -1.38 -8.05
CA ARG A 48 6.82 -2.19 -8.04
C ARG A 48 5.80 -1.67 -9.05
N PRO A 49 5.39 -2.49 -10.04
CA PRO A 49 4.30 -2.11 -10.94
C PRO A 49 3.00 -1.95 -10.16
N GLU A 50 2.15 -1.04 -10.63
CA GLU A 50 0.87 -0.75 -9.99
C GLU A 50 -0.02 -1.98 -9.88
N GLU A 51 0.04 -2.86 -10.88
CA GLU A 51 -0.80 -4.06 -10.95
C GLU A 51 -0.19 -5.29 -10.28
N SER A 52 0.93 -5.13 -9.58
CA SER A 52 1.51 -6.26 -8.83
C SER A 52 0.53 -6.76 -7.78
N PRO A 53 0.28 -8.08 -7.69
CA PRO A 53 -0.58 -8.62 -6.64
C PRO A 53 -0.06 -8.30 -5.25
N MET A 54 -0.98 -8.26 -4.30
CA MET A 54 -0.66 -7.95 -2.91
C MET A 54 -1.05 -9.13 -2.01
N PRO A 55 -0.43 -10.30 -2.20
CA PRO A 55 -0.91 -11.52 -1.55
C PRO A 55 -0.74 -11.56 -0.04
N TRP A 56 0.13 -10.77 0.52
CA TRP A 56 0.40 -10.83 1.97
C TRP A 56 0.03 -9.55 2.71
N ALA A 57 -0.52 -8.57 2.01
CA ALA A 57 -0.71 -7.24 2.57
C ALA A 57 -1.66 -7.21 3.78
N GLU A 58 -2.83 -7.82 3.65
CA GLU A 58 -3.80 -7.83 4.75
C GLU A 58 -3.28 -8.62 5.94
N LYS A 59 -2.66 -9.76 5.69
CA LYS A 59 -2.06 -10.58 6.74
C LYS A 59 -0.97 -9.82 7.48
N ASP A 60 -0.10 -9.14 6.73
CA ASP A 60 0.97 -8.33 7.33
C ASP A 60 0.39 -7.27 8.26
N MET A 61 -0.66 -6.59 7.83
CA MET A 61 -1.25 -5.53 8.65
C MET A 61 -1.96 -6.09 9.88
N ARG A 62 -2.60 -7.26 9.77
CA ARG A 62 -3.21 -7.91 10.94
C ARG A 62 -2.16 -8.29 11.98
N ILE A 63 -1.02 -8.77 11.53
CA ILE A 63 0.07 -9.15 12.44
C ILE A 63 0.58 -7.91 13.18
N VAL A 64 0.78 -6.81 12.46
CA VAL A 64 1.24 -5.55 13.07
C VAL A 64 0.22 -5.05 14.10
N LEU A 65 -1.07 -5.06 13.75
CA LEU A 65 -2.13 -4.59 14.65
C LEU A 65 -2.20 -5.43 15.92
N ALA A 66 -2.07 -6.76 15.80
CA ALA A 66 -2.10 -7.65 16.94
C ALA A 66 -0.91 -7.39 17.88
N GLU A 67 0.28 -7.23 17.33
CA GLU A 67 1.48 -6.95 18.11
C GLU A 67 1.39 -5.58 18.80
N ALA A 68 0.93 -4.59 18.05
CA ALA A 68 0.75 -3.24 18.60
C ALA A 68 -0.24 -3.24 19.76
N ASP A 69 -1.33 -4.00 19.63
CA ASP A 69 -2.31 -4.14 20.71
C ASP A 69 -1.67 -4.77 21.94
N HIS A 70 -0.90 -5.83 21.74
CA HIS A 70 -0.22 -6.51 22.83
C HIS A 70 0.75 -5.58 23.56
N LEU A 71 1.50 -4.79 22.79
CA LEU A 71 2.51 -3.87 23.33
C LEU A 71 1.92 -2.51 23.75
N ARG A 72 0.63 -2.30 23.53
CA ARG A 72 -0.07 -1.05 23.82
C ARG A 72 0.53 0.13 23.07
N VAL A 73 0.92 -0.10 21.82
CA VAL A 73 1.41 0.94 20.90
C VAL A 73 0.30 1.27 19.90
N SER A 74 0.02 2.55 19.71
CA SER A 74 -1.00 2.98 18.75
C SER A 74 -0.41 3.10 17.37
N VAL A 75 -1.00 2.44 16.38
CA VAL A 75 -0.57 2.49 14.99
C VAL A 75 -1.78 2.74 14.08
N PRO A 76 -2.44 3.90 14.19
CA PRO A 76 -3.68 4.15 13.44
C PRO A 76 -3.49 4.04 11.92
N LEU A 77 -2.34 4.45 11.38
CA LEU A 77 -2.09 4.33 9.95
C LEU A 77 -2.17 2.88 9.49
N CYS A 78 -1.70 1.94 10.29
CA CYS A 78 -1.74 0.52 9.95
C CYS A 78 -3.18 0.05 9.71
N GLY A 79 -4.12 0.48 10.53
CA GLY A 79 -5.53 0.15 10.35
C GLY A 79 -6.07 0.73 9.05
N VAL A 80 -5.73 1.97 8.75
CA VAL A 80 -6.13 2.62 7.50
C VAL A 80 -5.52 1.89 6.29
N VAL A 81 -4.24 1.58 6.35
CA VAL A 81 -3.55 0.87 5.27
C VAL A 81 -4.20 -0.47 4.99
N LYS A 82 -4.59 -1.20 6.03
CA LYS A 82 -5.28 -2.48 5.87
C LYS A 82 -6.57 -2.31 5.07
N GLU A 83 -7.35 -1.26 5.36
CA GLU A 83 -8.59 -1.00 4.64
C GLU A 83 -8.34 -0.54 3.20
N VAL A 84 -7.31 0.28 2.98
CA VAL A 84 -6.94 0.71 1.62
C VAL A 84 -6.54 -0.48 0.77
N VAL A 85 -5.69 -1.36 1.30
CA VAL A 85 -5.26 -2.57 0.59
C VAL A 85 -6.46 -3.44 0.22
N LYS A 86 -7.39 -3.62 1.14
CA LYS A 86 -8.60 -4.39 0.90
C LYS A 86 -9.41 -3.77 -0.25
N THR A 87 -9.59 -2.46 -0.23
CA THR A 87 -10.32 -1.74 -1.27
C THR A 87 -9.67 -1.95 -2.64
N VAL A 88 -8.34 -1.82 -2.72
CA VAL A 88 -7.61 -2.03 -3.97
C VAL A 88 -7.77 -3.46 -4.48
N LYS A 89 -7.66 -4.43 -3.57
CA LYS A 89 -7.80 -5.83 -3.94
C LYS A 89 -9.20 -6.13 -4.50
N PHE A 90 -10.25 -5.61 -3.87
CA PHE A 90 -11.60 -5.78 -4.38
C PHE A 90 -11.77 -5.14 -5.75
N ALA A 91 -11.25 -3.93 -5.92
CA ALA A 91 -11.37 -3.22 -7.20
C ALA A 91 -10.68 -3.95 -8.35
N ARG A 92 -9.63 -4.72 -8.04
CA ARG A 92 -8.85 -5.45 -9.05
C ARG A 92 -9.23 -6.92 -9.18
N GLY A 93 -10.26 -7.35 -8.47
CA GLY A 93 -10.68 -8.74 -8.51
C GLY A 93 -9.78 -9.68 -7.71
N TRP A 94 -9.10 -9.19 -6.68
CA TRP A 94 -8.26 -9.98 -5.80
C TRP A 94 -8.83 -9.97 -4.37
N PRO A 95 -10.08 -10.38 -4.16
CA PRO A 95 -10.72 -10.21 -2.85
C PRO A 95 -10.32 -11.25 -1.81
N THR A 96 -9.64 -12.31 -2.20
CA THR A 96 -9.35 -13.43 -1.33
C THR A 96 -8.24 -13.09 -0.35
N PRO A 97 -8.43 -13.36 0.95
CA PRO A 97 -7.35 -13.20 1.93
C PRO A 97 -6.15 -14.08 1.56
N GLU A 98 -4.96 -13.57 1.73
CA GLU A 98 -3.73 -14.24 1.31
C GLU A 98 -3.46 -15.53 2.08
N GLU A 99 -3.88 -15.60 3.32
CA GLU A 99 -3.65 -16.80 4.15
C GLU A 99 -4.37 -18.02 3.59
N ARG A 100 -5.34 -17.82 2.71
CA ARG A 100 -5.99 -18.94 2.03
C ARG A 100 -5.06 -19.59 1.04
N GLY A 101 -4.26 -18.80 0.39
CA GLY A 101 -3.34 -19.28 -0.63
C GLY A 101 -2.06 -19.83 -0.07
N GLY A 102 -1.89 -19.68 1.21
CA GLY A 102 -0.63 -20.17 1.70
C GLY A 102 -0.53 -20.36 3.13
#